data_43fa3753596fcfd74df6287290fc42f0
#
_entry.id   43fa3753596fcfd74df6287290fc42f0
#
_cell.length_a   1.000
_cell.length_b   1.000
_cell.length_c   1.000
_cell.angle_alpha   90.00
_cell.angle_beta   90.00
_cell.angle_gamma   90.00
#
_symmetry.space_group_name_H-M   'P 1'
#
loop_
_entity.id
_entity.type
_entity.pdbx_description
1 polymer ?
#
loop_
_entity_poly.entity_id
_entity_poly.type
_entity_poly.pdbx_seq_one_letter_code
_entity_poly.pdbx_strand_id
1 'polypeptide(L)'
;MTTVLTVNIDDLDTKFVEDLKRDFAHTAAEIHLQEQPDSAASFTTSDFWNTIDLLDWTNEEDDAKVIEPVVDYLARQPLAHIYRFSDILSEKLWQLDTRAHAQVFLDDPEEEGYLSTDDFLYTRCAVVANGQAYYEKILHSPAQMPMDLTFKSLLYVALTAYNRKTGKRFVAVSAFNYETYSNKKGWAK
;
A
#
# COMPACT_ATOMS: atom_id res chain seq x y z
N MET A 1 -6.40 28.87 -5.46
CA MET A 1 -7.81 28.83 -4.97
C MET A 1 -8.28 27.40 -5.17
N THR A 2 -8.80 26.75 -4.14
CA THR A 2 -9.28 25.35 -4.20
C THR A 2 -10.79 25.37 -4.14
N THR A 3 -11.46 24.71 -5.09
CA THR A 3 -12.91 24.52 -5.09
C THR A 3 -13.18 23.06 -4.70
N VAL A 4 -14.03 22.85 -3.70
CA VAL A 4 -14.46 21.52 -3.26
C VAL A 4 -15.86 21.26 -3.86
N LEU A 5 -15.99 20.16 -4.59
CA LEU A 5 -17.26 19.66 -5.11
C LEU A 5 -17.62 18.39 -4.36
N THR A 6 -18.84 18.33 -3.82
CA THR A 6 -19.40 17.11 -3.23
C THR A 6 -20.48 16.60 -4.16
N VAL A 7 -20.29 15.42 -4.74
CA VAL A 7 -21.18 14.82 -5.72
C VAL A 7 -21.39 13.36 -5.37
N ASN A 8 -22.61 12.86 -5.51
CA ASN A 8 -22.85 11.42 -5.40
C ASN A 8 -22.24 10.72 -6.62
N ILE A 9 -21.62 9.57 -6.44
CA ILE A 9 -20.99 8.85 -7.55
C ILE A 9 -21.99 8.44 -8.63
N ASP A 10 -23.24 8.20 -8.24
CA ASP A 10 -24.34 7.89 -9.17
C ASP A 10 -24.73 9.07 -10.06
N ASP A 11 -24.37 10.29 -9.67
CA ASP A 11 -24.63 11.52 -10.43
C ASP A 11 -23.46 11.89 -11.37
N LEU A 12 -22.37 11.14 -11.36
CA LEU A 12 -21.20 11.33 -12.22
C LEU A 12 -21.46 10.76 -13.64
N ASP A 13 -22.44 11.30 -14.33
CA ASP A 13 -22.71 10.93 -15.72
C ASP A 13 -21.72 11.58 -16.72
N THR A 14 -21.82 11.17 -17.99
CA THR A 14 -20.95 11.70 -19.06
C THR A 14 -21.07 13.20 -19.21
N LYS A 15 -22.29 13.74 -19.06
CA LYS A 15 -22.57 15.18 -19.20
C LYS A 15 -21.89 15.96 -18.07
N PHE A 16 -22.01 15.51 -16.84
CA PHE A 16 -21.34 16.13 -15.69
C PHE A 16 -19.82 16.18 -15.89
N VAL A 17 -19.23 15.08 -16.36
CA VAL A 17 -17.77 15.03 -16.63
C VAL A 17 -17.38 15.98 -17.78
N GLU A 18 -18.21 16.10 -18.83
CA GLU A 18 -17.98 17.05 -19.92
C GLU A 18 -18.07 18.50 -19.46
N ASP A 19 -19.05 18.83 -18.62
CA ASP A 19 -19.21 20.16 -18.03
C ASP A 19 -18.00 20.50 -17.14
N LEU A 20 -17.53 19.57 -16.31
CA LEU A 20 -16.30 19.78 -15.52
C LEU A 20 -15.06 20.03 -16.40
N LYS A 21 -14.89 19.26 -17.47
CA LYS A 21 -13.77 19.45 -18.42
C LYS A 21 -13.80 20.81 -19.10
N ARG A 22 -15.00 21.28 -19.43
CA ARG A 22 -15.18 22.60 -20.06
C ARG A 22 -14.89 23.72 -19.07
N ASP A 23 -15.45 23.63 -17.85
CA ASP A 23 -15.46 24.74 -16.90
C ASP A 23 -14.14 24.80 -16.07
N PHE A 24 -13.44 23.68 -15.96
CA PHE A 24 -12.16 23.53 -15.23
C PHE A 24 -11.03 23.01 -16.14
N ALA A 25 -11.01 23.46 -17.40
CA ALA A 25 -9.94 23.06 -18.34
C ALA A 25 -8.55 23.35 -17.75
N HIS A 26 -7.64 22.39 -17.93
CA HIS A 26 -6.24 22.44 -17.43
C HIS A 26 -6.07 22.42 -15.91
N THR A 27 -7.11 22.06 -15.15
CA THR A 27 -7.02 21.83 -13.71
C THR A 27 -6.93 20.32 -13.39
N ALA A 28 -6.27 20.00 -12.28
CA ALA A 28 -6.31 18.64 -11.72
C ALA A 28 -7.47 18.53 -10.72
N ALA A 29 -8.19 17.42 -10.76
CA ALA A 29 -9.20 17.08 -9.76
C ALA A 29 -8.70 15.91 -8.93
N GLU A 30 -8.89 15.98 -7.63
CA GLU A 30 -8.66 14.91 -6.68
C GLU A 30 -10.01 14.39 -6.19
N ILE A 31 -10.20 13.06 -6.26
CA ILE A 31 -11.47 12.43 -5.88
C ILE A 31 -11.22 11.65 -4.59
N HIS A 32 -11.88 12.06 -3.52
CA HIS A 32 -11.92 11.34 -2.26
C HIS A 32 -13.20 10.51 -2.19
N LEU A 33 -13.06 9.19 -2.19
CA LEU A 33 -14.19 8.28 -2.06
C LEU A 33 -14.42 7.96 -0.58
N GLN A 34 -15.64 8.21 -0.11
CA GLN A 34 -16.06 7.78 1.23
C GLN A 34 -16.85 6.49 1.09
N GLU A 35 -16.29 5.39 1.55
CA GLU A 35 -17.00 4.11 1.58
C GLU A 35 -18.03 4.11 2.72
N GLN A 36 -19.24 3.60 2.44
CA GLN A 36 -20.17 3.28 3.49
C GLN A 36 -19.78 1.95 4.16
N PRO A 37 -19.70 1.88 5.49
CA PRO A 37 -19.18 0.70 6.22
C PRO A 37 -19.94 -0.61 5.99
N ASP A 38 -21.14 -0.56 5.43
CA ASP A 38 -22.03 -1.72 5.26
C ASP A 38 -22.20 -2.17 3.79
N SER A 39 -21.37 -1.72 2.86
CA SER A 39 -21.48 -2.25 1.50
C SER A 39 -20.92 -3.68 1.46
N ALA A 40 -21.74 -4.65 1.05
CA ALA A 40 -21.38 -6.06 0.84
C ALA A 40 -20.24 -6.27 -0.19
N ALA A 41 -19.68 -5.19 -0.72
CA ALA A 41 -18.57 -5.12 -1.68
C ALA A 41 -17.29 -4.53 -1.08
N SER A 42 -17.22 -4.30 0.24
CA SER A 42 -16.03 -3.70 0.85
C SER A 42 -14.90 -4.73 1.00
N PHE A 43 -13.71 -4.38 0.46
CA PHE A 43 -12.49 -5.14 0.68
C PHE A 43 -11.97 -4.88 2.10
N THR A 44 -11.97 -5.92 2.94
CA THR A 44 -11.62 -5.84 4.36
C THR A 44 -10.14 -6.10 4.63
N THR A 45 -9.69 -5.88 5.86
CA THR A 45 -8.34 -6.29 6.29
C THR A 45 -8.16 -7.82 6.22
N SER A 46 -9.22 -8.60 6.43
CA SER A 46 -9.15 -10.06 6.25
C SER A 46 -8.94 -10.43 4.79
N ASP A 47 -9.62 -9.73 3.86
CA ASP A 47 -9.43 -9.95 2.41
C ASP A 47 -8.01 -9.56 1.97
N PHE A 48 -7.44 -8.52 2.58
CA PHE A 48 -6.04 -8.14 2.35
C PHE A 48 -5.09 -9.29 2.71
N TRP A 49 -5.23 -9.88 3.91
CA TRP A 49 -4.35 -10.97 4.32
C TRP A 49 -4.56 -12.23 3.48
N ASN A 50 -5.81 -12.58 3.17
CA ASN A 50 -6.11 -13.69 2.24
C ASN A 50 -5.50 -13.44 0.84
N THR A 51 -5.36 -12.17 0.43
CA THR A 51 -4.73 -11.80 -0.84
C THR A 51 -3.21 -11.93 -0.74
N ILE A 52 -2.59 -11.54 0.37
CA ILE A 52 -1.15 -11.74 0.64
C ILE A 52 -0.79 -13.23 0.63
N ASP A 53 -1.66 -14.08 1.17
CA ASP A 53 -1.44 -15.54 1.19
C ASP A 53 -1.41 -16.19 -0.20
N LEU A 54 -1.74 -15.44 -1.26
CA LEU A 54 -1.59 -15.90 -2.66
C LEU A 54 -0.17 -15.74 -3.22
N LEU A 55 0.77 -15.14 -2.49
CA LEU A 55 2.16 -15.03 -2.93
C LEU A 55 2.77 -16.41 -3.17
N ASP A 56 3.36 -16.62 -4.36
CA ASP A 56 3.92 -17.91 -4.76
C ASP A 56 5.41 -18.00 -4.42
N TRP A 57 5.71 -18.34 -3.18
CA TRP A 57 7.08 -18.52 -2.69
C TRP A 57 7.82 -19.72 -3.29
N THR A 58 7.19 -20.54 -4.14
CA THR A 58 7.93 -21.57 -4.90
C THR A 58 8.86 -20.97 -5.96
N ASN A 59 8.68 -19.69 -6.27
CA ASN A 59 9.46 -18.91 -7.23
C ASN A 59 10.31 -17.83 -6.57
N GLU A 60 10.84 -18.04 -5.36
CA GLU A 60 11.54 -17.05 -4.54
C GLU A 60 12.75 -16.36 -5.23
N GLU A 61 13.31 -16.96 -6.28
CA GLU A 61 14.38 -16.36 -7.09
C GLU A 61 13.86 -15.31 -8.11
N ASP A 62 12.53 -15.20 -8.30
CA ASP A 62 11.89 -14.30 -9.27
C ASP A 62 10.69 -13.59 -8.64
N ASP A 63 10.95 -12.47 -8.02
CA ASP A 63 9.95 -11.63 -7.35
C ASP A 63 8.71 -11.36 -8.23
N ALA A 64 8.89 -11.21 -9.55
CA ALA A 64 7.77 -10.95 -10.45
C ALA A 64 6.82 -12.17 -10.50
N LYS A 65 7.36 -13.37 -10.44
CA LYS A 65 6.54 -14.59 -10.35
C LYS A 65 5.93 -14.77 -8.98
N VAL A 66 6.64 -14.40 -7.91
CA VAL A 66 6.09 -14.44 -6.55
C VAL A 66 4.83 -13.61 -6.44
N ILE A 67 4.81 -12.39 -6.97
CA ILE A 67 3.64 -11.49 -6.89
C ILE A 67 2.55 -11.80 -7.93
N GLU A 68 2.83 -12.56 -8.97
CA GLU A 68 1.93 -12.75 -10.11
C GLU A 68 0.53 -13.26 -9.72
N PRO A 69 0.36 -14.25 -8.83
CA PRO A 69 -0.98 -14.70 -8.42
C PRO A 69 -1.79 -13.62 -7.72
N VAL A 70 -1.14 -12.76 -6.91
CA VAL A 70 -1.77 -11.63 -6.22
C VAL A 70 -2.22 -10.56 -7.23
N VAL A 71 -1.35 -10.24 -8.18
CA VAL A 71 -1.64 -9.28 -9.26
C VAL A 71 -2.82 -9.76 -10.10
N ASP A 72 -2.80 -11.04 -10.51
CA ASP A 72 -3.87 -11.65 -11.29
C ASP A 72 -5.21 -11.67 -10.56
N TYR A 73 -5.19 -12.00 -9.27
CA TYR A 73 -6.39 -11.97 -8.44
C TYR A 73 -6.98 -10.56 -8.38
N LEU A 74 -6.18 -9.56 -8.00
CA LEU A 74 -6.64 -8.17 -7.88
C LEU A 74 -7.10 -7.57 -9.21
N ALA A 75 -6.43 -7.90 -10.32
CA ALA A 75 -6.84 -7.41 -11.65
C ALA A 75 -8.24 -7.88 -12.06
N ARG A 76 -8.74 -8.99 -11.51
CA ARG A 76 -10.11 -9.50 -11.72
C ARG A 76 -11.14 -8.87 -10.79
N GLN A 77 -10.71 -8.25 -9.68
CA GLN A 77 -11.60 -7.65 -8.68
C GLN A 77 -12.10 -6.25 -9.15
N PRO A 78 -13.14 -5.68 -8.50
CA PRO A 78 -13.51 -4.28 -8.66
C PRO A 78 -12.33 -3.33 -8.42
N LEU A 79 -12.31 -2.19 -9.10
CA LEU A 79 -11.23 -1.19 -8.92
C LEU A 79 -11.08 -0.75 -7.45
N ALA A 80 -12.21 -0.61 -6.73
CA ALA A 80 -12.20 -0.26 -5.31
C ALA A 80 -11.34 -1.21 -4.47
N HIS A 81 -11.32 -2.51 -4.80
CA HIS A 81 -10.50 -3.50 -4.07
C HIS A 81 -9.00 -3.26 -4.28
N ILE A 82 -8.58 -2.83 -5.48
CA ILE A 82 -7.17 -2.51 -5.76
C ILE A 82 -6.74 -1.28 -4.94
N TYR A 83 -7.58 -0.23 -4.91
CA TYR A 83 -7.30 0.95 -4.10
C TYR A 83 -7.27 0.61 -2.62
N ARG A 84 -8.24 -0.19 -2.14
CA ARG A 84 -8.30 -0.57 -0.73
C ARG A 84 -7.15 -1.48 -0.31
N PHE A 85 -6.72 -2.40 -1.17
CA PHE A 85 -5.48 -3.18 -0.96
C PHE A 85 -4.27 -2.26 -0.78
N SER A 86 -4.12 -1.25 -1.65
CA SER A 86 -3.04 -0.26 -1.57
C SER A 86 -3.09 0.55 -0.27
N ASP A 87 -4.28 0.95 0.17
CA ASP A 87 -4.46 1.70 1.43
C ASP A 87 -4.10 0.86 2.65
N ILE A 88 -4.56 -0.39 2.71
CA ILE A 88 -4.24 -1.30 3.82
C ILE A 88 -2.74 -1.60 3.82
N LEU A 89 -2.13 -1.85 2.65
CA LEU A 89 -0.69 -2.05 2.57
C LEU A 89 0.07 -0.83 3.12
N SER A 90 -0.32 0.37 2.68
CA SER A 90 0.29 1.62 3.16
C SER A 90 0.18 1.78 4.67
N GLU A 91 -0.99 1.47 5.24
CA GLU A 91 -1.21 1.47 6.68
C GLU A 91 -0.30 0.49 7.42
N LYS A 92 -0.21 -0.76 6.93
CA LYS A 92 0.62 -1.80 7.55
C LYS A 92 2.11 -1.43 7.53
N LEU A 93 2.58 -0.90 6.41
CA LEU A 93 3.97 -0.44 6.29
C LEU A 93 4.25 0.78 7.19
N TRP A 94 3.29 1.71 7.29
CA TRP A 94 3.39 2.87 8.16
C TRP A 94 3.42 2.50 9.64
N GLN A 95 2.65 1.48 10.06
CA GLN A 95 2.64 1.00 11.45
C GLN A 95 4.01 0.45 11.87
N LEU A 96 4.76 -0.15 10.95
CA LEU A 96 6.13 -0.63 11.19
C LEU A 96 7.19 0.47 11.03
N ASP A 97 6.84 1.67 10.52
CA ASP A 97 7.76 2.79 10.35
C ASP A 97 8.01 3.52 11.68
N THR A 98 8.70 2.85 12.60
CA THR A 98 9.00 3.41 13.91
C THR A 98 10.47 3.24 14.26
N ARG A 99 10.96 4.09 15.17
CA ARG A 99 12.32 4.00 15.69
C ARG A 99 12.59 2.64 16.35
N ALA A 100 11.59 2.07 17.04
CA ALA A 100 11.73 0.77 17.69
C ALA A 100 11.98 -0.35 16.69
N HIS A 101 11.27 -0.36 15.53
CA HIS A 101 11.50 -1.35 14.48
C HIS A 101 12.80 -1.12 13.72
N ALA A 102 13.26 0.13 13.61
CA ALA A 102 14.51 0.46 12.96
C ALA A 102 15.73 0.22 13.87
N GLN A 103 15.54 -0.03 15.17
CA GLN A 103 16.63 -0.08 16.13
C GLN A 103 17.68 -1.17 15.80
N VAL A 104 17.23 -2.32 15.27
CA VAL A 104 18.14 -3.41 14.89
C VAL A 104 19.12 -3.00 13.80
N PHE A 105 18.72 -2.12 12.89
CA PHE A 105 19.58 -1.56 11.82
C PHE A 105 20.49 -0.48 12.38
N LEU A 106 19.99 0.35 13.31
CA LEU A 106 20.75 1.42 13.93
C LEU A 106 21.83 0.91 14.89
N ASP A 107 21.63 -0.29 15.42
CA ASP A 107 22.57 -0.96 16.33
C ASP A 107 23.58 -1.84 15.57
N ASP A 108 23.48 -1.93 14.23
CA ASP A 108 24.40 -2.68 13.40
C ASP A 108 25.77 -2.00 13.43
N PRO A 109 26.82 -2.66 13.94
CA PRO A 109 28.16 -2.09 14.02
C PRO A 109 28.82 -1.90 12.65
N GLU A 110 28.35 -2.60 11.60
CA GLU A 110 28.86 -2.46 10.24
C GLU A 110 28.33 -1.20 9.55
N GLU A 111 27.16 -0.72 9.93
CA GLU A 111 26.47 0.44 9.36
C GLU A 111 26.71 1.74 10.16
N GLU A 112 27.49 1.69 11.27
CA GLU A 112 27.86 2.86 12.10
C GLU A 112 26.67 3.76 12.49
N GLY A 113 25.47 3.17 12.70
CA GLY A 113 24.24 3.90 13.03
C GLY A 113 23.54 4.54 11.82
N TYR A 114 23.93 4.22 10.60
CA TYR A 114 23.26 4.61 9.38
C TYR A 114 22.04 3.71 9.12
N LEU A 115 20.92 4.33 8.76
CA LEU A 115 19.72 3.61 8.32
C LEU A 115 19.48 3.88 6.83
N SER A 116 19.64 2.85 6.00
CA SER A 116 19.15 2.88 4.63
C SER A 116 17.62 2.96 4.64
N THR A 117 17.07 4.06 4.14
CA THR A 117 15.62 4.28 4.10
C THR A 117 14.91 3.26 3.22
N ASP A 118 15.54 2.88 2.13
CA ASP A 118 15.00 1.93 1.17
C ASP A 118 15.05 0.50 1.71
N ASP A 119 16.18 0.08 2.28
CA ASP A 119 16.31 -1.28 2.83
C ASP A 119 15.35 -1.49 4.00
N PHE A 120 15.21 -0.50 4.87
CA PHE A 120 14.21 -0.56 5.94
C PHE A 120 12.78 -0.62 5.40
N LEU A 121 12.45 0.12 4.32
CA LEU A 121 11.16 0.00 3.66
C LEU A 121 10.96 -1.40 3.07
N TYR A 122 11.95 -1.93 2.37
CA TYR A 122 11.85 -3.25 1.71
C TYR A 122 11.78 -4.39 2.72
N THR A 123 12.44 -4.24 3.88
CA THR A 123 12.28 -5.17 5.01
C THR A 123 10.86 -5.13 5.58
N ARG A 124 10.27 -3.94 5.74
CA ARG A 124 8.86 -3.83 6.15
C ARG A 124 7.93 -4.50 5.14
N CYS A 125 8.21 -4.38 3.85
CA CYS A 125 7.48 -5.12 2.82
C CYS A 125 7.61 -6.64 2.99
N ALA A 126 8.82 -7.14 3.28
CA ALA A 126 9.03 -8.56 3.55
C ALA A 126 8.25 -9.04 4.79
N VAL A 127 8.19 -8.22 5.84
CA VAL A 127 7.39 -8.53 7.05
C VAL A 127 5.91 -8.70 6.70
N VAL A 128 5.33 -7.80 5.88
CA VAL A 128 3.94 -7.90 5.43
C VAL A 128 3.74 -9.11 4.53
N ALA A 129 4.66 -9.36 3.60
CA ALA A 129 4.58 -10.45 2.63
C ALA A 129 4.66 -11.86 3.29
N ASN A 130 5.23 -11.95 4.49
CA ASN A 130 5.25 -13.19 5.28
C ASN A 130 3.92 -13.48 6.02
N GLY A 131 2.87 -12.70 5.75
CA GLY A 131 1.51 -12.96 6.23
C GLY A 131 1.20 -12.35 7.59
N GLN A 132 -0.09 -12.45 7.96
CA GLN A 132 -0.65 -11.76 9.13
C GLN A 132 0.07 -12.13 10.44
N ALA A 133 0.25 -13.41 10.69
CA ALA A 133 0.82 -13.88 11.97
C ALA A 133 2.26 -13.36 12.18
N TYR A 134 3.07 -13.35 11.11
CA TYR A 134 4.42 -12.81 11.17
C TYR A 134 4.43 -11.30 11.34
N TYR A 135 3.58 -10.60 10.59
CA TYR A 135 3.39 -9.16 10.71
C TYR A 135 3.02 -8.75 12.16
N GLU A 136 2.01 -9.39 12.76
CA GLU A 136 1.57 -9.11 14.12
C GLU A 136 2.66 -9.40 15.16
N LYS A 137 3.41 -10.48 14.97
CA LYS A 137 4.56 -10.80 15.82
C LYS A 137 5.59 -9.66 15.81
N ILE A 138 5.99 -9.18 14.64
CA ILE A 138 6.98 -8.10 14.51
C ILE A 138 6.41 -6.79 15.06
N LEU A 139 5.15 -6.46 14.75
CA LEU A 139 4.48 -5.26 15.23
C LEU A 139 4.51 -5.14 16.76
N HIS A 140 4.30 -6.27 17.46
CA HIS A 140 4.32 -6.32 18.93
C HIS A 140 5.71 -6.58 19.54
N SER A 141 6.67 -6.98 18.73
CA SER A 141 8.04 -7.30 19.15
C SER A 141 9.07 -6.70 18.19
N PRO A 142 9.23 -5.36 18.17
CA PRO A 142 10.09 -4.66 17.22
C PRO A 142 11.54 -5.15 17.16
N ALA A 143 12.09 -5.63 18.29
CA ALA A 143 13.43 -6.18 18.36
C ALA A 143 13.62 -7.48 17.54
N GLN A 144 12.54 -8.06 17.03
CA GLN A 144 12.58 -9.23 16.13
C GLN A 144 12.47 -8.84 14.64
N MET A 145 12.63 -7.55 14.33
CA MET A 145 12.66 -7.09 12.93
C MET A 145 13.81 -7.79 12.20
N PRO A 146 13.58 -8.46 11.05
CA PRO A 146 14.65 -9.09 10.30
C PRO A 146 15.57 -8.04 9.67
N MET A 147 16.86 -8.38 9.47
CA MET A 147 17.82 -7.47 8.80
C MET A 147 18.17 -7.94 7.38
N ASP A 148 17.98 -9.23 7.12
CA ASP A 148 18.41 -9.93 5.91
C ASP A 148 17.28 -10.26 4.94
N LEU A 149 16.06 -9.80 5.21
CA LEU A 149 14.88 -10.03 4.38
C LEU A 149 14.40 -8.73 3.75
N THR A 150 14.29 -8.72 2.43
CA THR A 150 13.69 -7.62 1.68
C THR A 150 12.71 -8.14 0.64
N PHE A 151 11.61 -7.40 0.38
CA PHE A 151 10.66 -7.75 -0.67
C PHE A 151 10.03 -6.51 -1.30
N LYS A 152 10.83 -5.76 -2.03
CA LYS A 152 10.41 -4.53 -2.73
C LYS A 152 9.20 -4.73 -3.64
N SER A 153 9.07 -5.90 -4.24
CA SER A 153 8.07 -6.20 -5.28
C SER A 153 6.64 -6.11 -4.77
N LEU A 154 6.43 -6.19 -3.45
CA LEU A 154 5.12 -5.97 -2.84
C LEU A 154 4.54 -4.58 -3.17
N LEU A 155 5.38 -3.54 -3.28
CA LEU A 155 4.96 -2.17 -3.61
C LEU A 155 4.39 -2.05 -5.02
N TYR A 156 4.71 -2.99 -5.90
CA TYR A 156 4.28 -2.96 -7.29
C TYR A 156 2.96 -3.71 -7.56
N VAL A 157 2.45 -4.46 -6.58
CA VAL A 157 1.25 -5.30 -6.74
C VAL A 157 0.03 -4.49 -7.20
N ALA A 158 -0.36 -3.46 -6.44
CA ALA A 158 -1.55 -2.66 -6.74
C ALA A 158 -1.42 -1.93 -8.09
N LEU A 159 -0.26 -1.33 -8.36
CA LEU A 159 -0.03 -0.60 -9.61
C LEU A 159 -0.03 -1.53 -10.83
N THR A 160 0.52 -2.74 -10.69
CA THR A 160 0.56 -3.73 -11.78
C THR A 160 -0.84 -4.29 -12.04
N ALA A 161 -1.60 -4.61 -10.98
CA ALA A 161 -2.97 -5.07 -11.09
C ALA A 161 -3.88 -4.02 -11.76
N TYR A 162 -3.76 -2.76 -11.34
CA TYR A 162 -4.51 -1.66 -11.92
C TYR A 162 -4.17 -1.44 -13.40
N ASN A 163 -2.88 -1.41 -13.74
CA ASN A 163 -2.44 -1.27 -15.13
C ASN A 163 -2.93 -2.44 -15.99
N ARG A 164 -2.82 -3.68 -15.50
CA ARG A 164 -3.32 -4.89 -16.18
C ARG A 164 -4.82 -4.80 -16.46
N LYS A 165 -5.59 -4.29 -15.51
CA LYS A 165 -7.04 -4.15 -15.63
C LYS A 165 -7.48 -3.03 -16.55
N THR A 166 -6.80 -1.87 -16.50
CA THR A 166 -7.29 -0.61 -17.13
C THR A 166 -6.45 -0.12 -18.28
N GLY A 167 -5.22 -0.60 -18.44
CA GLY A 167 -4.21 -0.05 -19.35
C GLY A 167 -3.70 1.34 -18.94
N LYS A 168 -4.03 1.82 -17.72
CA LYS A 168 -3.70 3.17 -17.25
C LYS A 168 -2.69 3.13 -16.11
N ARG A 169 -2.04 4.28 -15.86
CA ARG A 169 -1.16 4.46 -14.71
C ARG A 169 -1.99 4.50 -13.44
N PHE A 170 -1.55 3.73 -12.42
CA PHE A 170 -2.11 3.81 -11.07
C PHE A 170 -1.67 5.11 -10.39
N VAL A 171 -2.63 5.84 -9.85
CA VAL A 171 -2.40 7.00 -9.01
C VAL A 171 -3.33 6.86 -7.81
N ALA A 172 -2.76 6.69 -6.64
CA ALA A 172 -3.50 6.64 -5.39
C ALA A 172 -2.80 7.55 -4.37
N VAL A 173 -3.61 8.17 -3.53
CA VAL A 173 -3.15 8.93 -2.37
C VAL A 173 -3.75 8.24 -1.15
N SER A 174 -2.90 7.56 -0.38
CA SER A 174 -3.31 6.96 0.89
C SER A 174 -3.24 7.98 2.02
N ALA A 175 -4.08 7.80 3.04
CA ALA A 175 -3.99 8.54 4.29
C ALA A 175 -2.68 8.23 5.06
N PHE A 176 -2.06 7.10 4.75
CA PHE A 176 -0.79 6.64 5.33
C PHE A 176 0.33 6.75 4.29
N ASN A 177 1.33 7.53 4.59
CA ASN A 177 2.56 7.54 3.80
C ASN A 177 3.50 6.48 4.36
N TYR A 178 3.89 5.50 3.55
CA TYR A 178 4.75 4.39 3.95
C TYR A 178 6.26 4.68 3.85
N GLU A 179 6.64 5.85 3.34
CA GLU A 179 8.06 6.23 3.29
C GLU A 179 8.69 6.24 4.68
N THR A 180 9.95 5.87 4.76
CA THR A 180 10.69 5.87 6.02
C THR A 180 10.70 7.26 6.63
N TYR A 181 10.53 7.36 7.95
CA TYR A 181 10.36 8.58 8.72
C TYR A 181 9.00 9.29 8.57
N SER A 182 8.02 8.70 7.90
CA SER A 182 6.70 9.31 7.72
C SER A 182 5.84 9.22 8.99
N ASN A 183 5.97 8.17 9.78
CA ASN A 183 5.28 7.98 11.05
C ASN A 183 5.94 8.82 12.15
N LYS A 184 5.68 10.13 12.15
CA LYS A 184 6.30 11.09 13.09
C LYS A 184 6.17 10.69 14.55
N LYS A 185 5.04 10.05 14.96
CA LYS A 185 4.83 9.57 16.33
C LYS A 185 5.72 8.37 16.66
N GLY A 186 5.86 7.45 15.74
CA GLY A 186 6.71 6.27 15.91
C GLY A 186 8.21 6.60 15.95
N TRP A 187 8.62 7.74 15.39
CA TRP A 187 10.00 8.24 15.40
C TRP A 187 10.29 9.24 16.51
N ALA A 188 9.27 9.73 17.22
CA ALA A 188 9.49 10.63 18.35
C ALA A 188 10.32 9.95 19.46
N LYS A 189 11.25 10.72 20.06
CA LYS A 189 12.09 10.26 21.20
C LYS A 189 11.27 10.25 22.49
#